data_76e919bd7456099329872f5c2b83fa6d
#
_entry.id   76e919bd7456099329872f5c2b83fa6d
#
_cell.length_a   1.000
_cell.length_b   1.000
_cell.length_c   1.000
_cell.angle_alpha   90.00
_cell.angle_beta   90.00
_cell.angle_gamma   90.00
#
_symmetry.space_group_name_H-M   'P 1'
#
loop_
_entity.id
_entity.type
_entity.pdbx_description
1 polymer ?
#
loop_
_entity_poly.entity_id
_entity_poly.type
_entity_poly.pdbx_seq_one_letter_code
_entity_poly.pdbx_strand_id
1 'polypeptide(L)'
;MILRAVTAALCVLLNLPAFAYDAKTLKAMDGVESELSYCIGYFSIVKQCIGNQDAKLSESTAQVIRVVGERAIKLGLDIGVSNEAIVARSSASKEEQLALMQHNCATIKPVVDRYANRCKEVLLHQDAVLQEYLNR
;
A
#
# COMPACT_ATOMS: atom_id res chain seq x y z
N MET A 1 46.16 8.01 -50.37
CA MET A 1 46.30 7.30 -49.06
C MET A 1 45.18 7.80 -48.15
N ILE A 2 44.21 6.96 -47.94
CA ILE A 2 42.98 7.32 -47.22
C ILE A 2 43.12 6.76 -45.81
N LEU A 3 43.22 7.68 -44.83
CA LEU A 3 43.24 7.32 -43.41
C LEU A 3 41.82 7.20 -42.91
N ARG A 4 41.33 6.00 -42.68
CA ARG A 4 40.01 5.76 -42.04
C ARG A 4 40.19 5.87 -40.54
N ALA A 5 39.66 6.94 -39.97
CA ALA A 5 39.47 7.08 -38.55
C ALA A 5 38.25 6.24 -38.12
N VAL A 6 38.49 5.15 -37.41
CA VAL A 6 37.45 4.36 -36.77
C VAL A 6 37.12 5.03 -35.42
N THR A 7 36.02 5.73 -35.37
CA THR A 7 35.46 6.27 -34.12
C THR A 7 34.77 5.10 -33.41
N ALA A 8 35.42 4.51 -32.45
CA ALA A 8 34.81 3.58 -31.52
C ALA A 8 33.90 4.36 -30.57
N ALA A 9 32.58 4.33 -30.82
CA ALA A 9 31.58 4.82 -29.90
C ALA A 9 31.55 3.93 -28.65
N LEU A 10 32.13 4.42 -27.58
CA LEU A 10 32.11 3.80 -26.27
C LEU A 10 30.71 3.97 -25.69
N CYS A 11 29.79 3.03 -25.94
CA CYS A 11 28.53 2.90 -25.20
C CYS A 11 28.87 2.49 -23.77
N VAL A 12 29.11 3.45 -22.91
CA VAL A 12 29.12 3.24 -21.48
C VAL A 12 27.66 3.00 -21.09
N LEU A 13 27.26 1.74 -21.08
CA LEU A 13 26.05 1.30 -20.42
C LEU A 13 26.22 1.62 -18.93
N LEU A 14 25.63 2.71 -18.48
CA LEU A 14 25.42 3.00 -17.09
C LEU A 14 24.46 1.93 -16.55
N ASN A 15 25.02 0.77 -16.20
CA ASN A 15 24.37 -0.19 -15.32
C ASN A 15 24.29 0.46 -13.95
N LEU A 16 23.26 1.32 -13.74
CA LEU A 16 22.82 1.65 -12.41
C LEU A 16 22.41 0.32 -11.77
N PRO A 17 22.97 -0.06 -10.61
CA PRO A 17 22.48 -1.21 -9.90
C PRO A 17 21.03 -0.90 -9.55
N ALA A 18 20.08 -1.51 -10.24
CA ALA A 18 18.76 -1.67 -9.69
C ALA A 18 19.01 -2.38 -8.35
N PHE A 19 18.70 -1.73 -7.25
CA PHE A 19 18.69 -2.37 -5.94
C PHE A 19 17.63 -3.46 -6.01
N ALA A 20 18.03 -4.63 -6.49
CA ALA A 20 17.19 -5.80 -6.50
C ALA A 20 17.11 -6.27 -5.05
N TYR A 21 15.96 -6.03 -4.42
CA TYR A 21 15.66 -6.64 -3.13
C TYR A 21 15.74 -8.18 -3.28
N ASP A 22 16.25 -8.85 -2.25
CA ASP A 22 16.18 -10.31 -2.21
C ASP A 22 14.72 -10.79 -2.09
N ALA A 23 14.48 -12.06 -2.41
CA ALA A 23 13.13 -12.64 -2.45
C ALA A 23 12.41 -12.55 -1.09
N LYS A 24 13.13 -12.63 0.01
CA LYS A 24 12.56 -12.51 1.37
C LYS A 24 12.10 -11.09 1.63
N THR A 25 12.91 -10.10 1.28
CA THR A 25 12.57 -8.69 1.41
C THR A 25 11.38 -8.32 0.53
N LEU A 26 11.36 -8.77 -0.74
CA LEU A 26 10.22 -8.54 -1.64
C LEU A 26 8.92 -9.11 -1.07
N LYS A 27 8.96 -10.33 -0.53
CA LYS A 27 7.80 -10.95 0.11
C LYS A 27 7.33 -10.17 1.36
N ALA A 28 8.27 -9.69 2.17
CA ALA A 28 7.94 -8.88 3.33
C ALA A 28 7.31 -7.53 2.94
N MET A 29 7.85 -6.86 1.92
CA MET A 29 7.30 -5.61 1.39
C MET A 29 5.91 -5.81 0.77
N ASP A 30 5.67 -6.91 0.05
CA ASP A 30 4.34 -7.27 -0.46
C ASP A 30 3.33 -7.51 0.68
N GLY A 31 3.78 -8.10 1.78
CA GLY A 31 2.98 -8.23 2.99
C GLY A 31 2.57 -6.88 3.58
N VAL A 32 3.49 -5.93 3.68
CA VAL A 32 3.21 -4.57 4.17
C VAL A 32 2.30 -3.81 3.19
N GLU A 33 2.51 -3.94 1.87
CA GLU A 33 1.64 -3.33 0.85
C GLU A 33 0.21 -3.86 0.96
N SER A 34 0.06 -5.17 1.14
CA SER A 34 -1.25 -5.79 1.36
C SER A 34 -1.95 -5.24 2.62
N GLU A 35 -1.22 -5.06 3.72
CA GLU A 35 -1.75 -4.43 4.94
C GLU A 35 -2.22 -2.98 4.68
N LEU A 36 -1.44 -2.18 3.93
CA LEU A 36 -1.83 -0.83 3.53
C LEU A 36 -3.11 -0.85 2.69
N SER A 37 -3.24 -1.78 1.75
CA SER A 37 -4.44 -1.98 0.94
C SER A 37 -5.66 -2.35 1.80
N TYR A 38 -5.51 -3.21 2.81
CA TYR A 38 -6.57 -3.50 3.80
C TYR A 38 -6.97 -2.25 4.57
N CYS A 39 -6.01 -1.41 4.93
CA CYS A 39 -6.29 -0.19 5.68
C CYS A 39 -7.00 0.88 4.83
N ILE A 40 -6.74 0.95 3.52
CA ILE A 40 -7.53 1.78 2.60
C ILE A 40 -9.01 1.36 2.65
N GLY A 41 -9.29 0.06 2.60
CA GLY A 41 -10.64 -0.51 2.74
C GLY A 41 -11.28 -0.10 4.07
N TYR A 42 -10.58 -0.31 5.16
CA TYR A 42 -11.02 0.02 6.52
C TYR A 42 -11.39 1.50 6.67
N PHE A 43 -10.48 2.41 6.34
CA PHE A 43 -10.76 3.85 6.47
C PHE A 43 -11.84 4.33 5.51
N SER A 44 -11.98 3.70 4.34
CA SER A 44 -13.08 3.99 3.41
C SER A 44 -14.44 3.66 4.01
N ILE A 45 -14.55 2.53 4.72
CA ILE A 45 -15.77 2.11 5.42
C ILE A 45 -16.06 3.06 6.60
N VAL A 46 -15.03 3.35 7.42
CA VAL A 46 -15.18 4.30 8.54
C VAL A 46 -15.69 5.64 8.02
N LYS A 47 -15.07 6.18 6.97
CA LYS A 47 -15.54 7.44 6.35
C LYS A 47 -16.97 7.37 5.86
N GLN A 48 -17.36 6.27 5.21
CA GLN A 48 -18.73 6.07 4.72
C GLN A 48 -19.74 6.03 5.88
N CYS A 49 -19.40 5.38 6.99
CA CYS A 49 -20.30 5.22 8.12
C CYS A 49 -20.42 6.46 9.01
N ILE A 50 -19.39 7.30 9.08
CA ILE A 50 -19.39 8.52 9.89
C ILE A 50 -19.68 9.79 9.09
N GLY A 51 -19.58 9.75 7.75
CA GLY A 51 -19.55 10.91 6.88
C GLY A 51 -20.73 11.85 6.99
N ASN A 52 -21.89 11.33 7.39
CA ASN A 52 -23.11 12.12 7.61
C ASN A 52 -23.29 12.61 9.07
N GLN A 53 -22.41 12.20 9.98
CA GLN A 53 -22.54 12.48 11.43
C GLN A 53 -21.51 13.50 11.91
N ASP A 54 -20.29 13.47 11.33
CA ASP A 54 -19.18 14.33 11.70
C ASP A 54 -18.34 14.70 10.48
N ALA A 55 -18.55 15.90 9.93
CA ALA A 55 -17.85 16.39 8.75
C ALA A 55 -16.34 16.53 8.98
N LYS A 56 -15.90 16.95 10.18
CA LYS A 56 -14.48 17.10 10.51
C LYS A 56 -13.76 15.74 10.56
N LEU A 57 -14.39 14.76 11.18
CA LEU A 57 -13.87 13.40 11.25
C LEU A 57 -13.85 12.75 9.85
N SER A 58 -14.88 13.01 9.04
CA SER A 58 -14.92 12.56 7.64
C SER A 58 -13.78 13.14 6.81
N GLU A 59 -13.47 14.43 6.96
CA GLU A 59 -12.36 15.07 6.26
C GLU A 59 -11.01 14.54 6.73
N SER A 60 -10.78 14.41 8.03
CA SER A 60 -9.54 13.84 8.56
C SER A 60 -9.34 12.38 8.11
N THR A 61 -10.40 11.60 8.05
CA THR A 61 -10.35 10.22 7.54
C THR A 61 -10.03 10.20 6.04
N ALA A 62 -10.55 11.14 5.25
CA ALA A 62 -10.19 11.27 3.84
C ALA A 62 -8.69 11.57 3.64
N GLN A 63 -8.10 12.39 4.50
CA GLN A 63 -6.64 12.63 4.48
C GLN A 63 -5.84 11.38 4.83
N VAL A 64 -6.29 10.60 5.81
CA VAL A 64 -5.66 9.31 6.15
C VAL A 64 -5.71 8.36 4.97
N ILE A 65 -6.86 8.21 4.29
CA ILE A 65 -7.00 7.37 3.09
C ILE A 65 -6.00 7.78 2.03
N ARG A 66 -5.81 9.07 1.79
CA ARG A 66 -4.84 9.58 0.82
C ARG A 66 -3.41 9.18 1.19
N VAL A 67 -3.00 9.40 2.45
CA VAL A 67 -1.66 9.05 2.94
C VAL A 67 -1.39 7.55 2.83
N VAL A 68 -2.36 6.72 3.22
CA VAL A 68 -2.24 5.25 3.11
C VAL A 68 -2.14 4.84 1.65
N GLY A 69 -2.96 5.43 0.77
CA GLY A 69 -2.95 5.17 -0.66
C GLY A 69 -1.61 5.53 -1.31
N GLU A 70 -1.05 6.70 -1.01
CA GLU A 70 0.25 7.13 -1.50
C GLU A 70 1.37 6.16 -1.06
N ARG A 71 1.33 5.68 0.18
CA ARG A 71 2.30 4.70 0.70
C ARG A 71 2.15 3.33 0.03
N ALA A 72 0.92 2.85 -0.15
CA ALA A 72 0.65 1.59 -0.84
C ALA A 72 1.15 1.62 -2.28
N ILE A 73 0.87 2.71 -3.01
CA ILE A 73 1.33 2.91 -4.39
C ILE A 73 2.85 2.95 -4.44
N LYS A 74 3.49 3.75 -3.60
CA LYS A 74 4.96 3.85 -3.57
C LYS A 74 5.60 2.49 -3.30
N LEU A 75 5.17 1.81 -2.25
CA LEU A 75 5.70 0.50 -1.88
C LEU A 75 5.43 -0.55 -2.97
N GLY A 76 4.23 -0.54 -3.53
CA GLY A 76 3.85 -1.44 -4.62
C GLY A 76 4.73 -1.25 -5.85
N LEU A 77 4.97 -0.01 -6.27
CA LEU A 77 5.86 0.28 -7.41
C LEU A 77 7.30 -0.18 -7.15
N ASP A 78 7.80 0.00 -5.91
CA ASP A 78 9.15 -0.45 -5.52
C ASP A 78 9.31 -1.97 -5.64
N ILE A 79 8.24 -2.75 -5.54
CA ILE A 79 8.23 -4.22 -5.66
C ILE A 79 7.61 -4.74 -6.96
N GLY A 80 7.28 -3.85 -7.89
CA GLY A 80 6.75 -4.21 -9.22
C GLY A 80 5.25 -4.54 -9.24
N VAL A 81 4.48 -4.11 -8.23
CA VAL A 81 3.00 -4.21 -8.20
C VAL A 81 2.41 -3.00 -8.90
N SER A 82 1.51 -3.22 -9.86
CA SER A 82 0.88 -2.13 -10.60
C SER A 82 -0.18 -1.39 -9.76
N ASN A 83 -0.47 -0.13 -10.12
CA ASN A 83 -1.53 0.65 -9.48
C ASN A 83 -2.89 -0.05 -9.57
N GLU A 84 -3.19 -0.68 -10.70
CA GLU A 84 -4.43 -1.44 -10.90
C GLU A 84 -4.54 -2.61 -9.93
N ALA A 85 -3.43 -3.31 -9.66
CA ALA A 85 -3.40 -4.40 -8.70
C ALA A 85 -3.60 -3.89 -7.27
N ILE A 86 -3.03 -2.75 -6.89
CA ILE A 86 -3.22 -2.12 -5.58
C ILE A 86 -4.68 -1.70 -5.40
N VAL A 87 -5.28 -1.07 -6.41
CA VAL A 87 -6.70 -0.70 -6.38
C VAL A 87 -7.59 -1.93 -6.26
N ALA A 88 -7.29 -3.00 -7.00
CA ALA A 88 -8.04 -4.25 -6.92
C ALA A 88 -7.94 -4.90 -5.52
N ARG A 89 -6.75 -4.93 -4.91
CA ARG A 89 -6.55 -5.41 -3.53
C ARG A 89 -7.36 -4.59 -2.52
N SER A 90 -7.30 -3.26 -2.62
CA SER A 90 -8.05 -2.36 -1.73
C SER A 90 -9.56 -2.54 -1.87
N SER A 91 -10.05 -2.70 -3.09
CA SER A 91 -11.47 -2.93 -3.37
C SER A 91 -11.94 -4.29 -2.84
N ALA A 92 -11.17 -5.35 -3.08
CA ALA A 92 -11.49 -6.69 -2.56
C ALA A 92 -11.50 -6.70 -1.03
N SER A 93 -10.53 -6.04 -0.39
CA SER A 93 -10.48 -5.89 1.05
C SER A 93 -11.68 -5.13 1.60
N LYS A 94 -12.09 -4.05 0.93
CA LYS A 94 -13.28 -3.30 1.32
C LYS A 94 -14.54 -4.17 1.28
N GLU A 95 -14.72 -4.97 0.22
CA GLU A 95 -15.87 -5.87 0.09
C GLU A 95 -15.87 -6.96 1.18
N GLU A 96 -14.71 -7.56 1.50
CA GLU A 96 -14.57 -8.50 2.61
C GLU A 96 -15.01 -7.86 3.94
N GLN A 97 -14.57 -6.64 4.19
CA GLN A 97 -14.89 -5.91 5.42
C GLN A 97 -16.37 -5.49 5.47
N LEU A 98 -16.96 -5.09 4.33
CA LEU A 98 -18.39 -4.82 4.24
C LEU A 98 -19.24 -6.06 4.54
N ALA A 99 -18.79 -7.23 4.08
CA ALA A 99 -19.44 -8.49 4.40
C ALA A 99 -19.41 -8.80 5.92
N LEU A 100 -18.27 -8.53 6.61
CA LEU A 100 -18.16 -8.70 8.05
C LEU A 100 -19.18 -7.85 8.85
N MET A 101 -19.51 -6.68 8.34
CA MET A 101 -20.52 -5.80 8.96
C MET A 101 -21.90 -5.93 8.31
N GLN A 102 -22.13 -6.95 7.50
CA GLN A 102 -23.40 -7.20 6.80
C GLN A 102 -23.88 -5.98 6.00
N HIS A 103 -22.96 -5.23 5.42
CA HIS A 103 -23.21 -3.98 4.69
C HIS A 103 -24.01 -2.92 5.47
N ASN A 104 -23.94 -2.94 6.81
CA ASN A 104 -24.69 -2.05 7.68
C ASN A 104 -23.79 -1.34 8.69
N CYS A 105 -23.76 -0.01 8.65
CA CYS A 105 -22.95 0.79 9.56
C CYS A 105 -23.29 0.60 11.05
N ALA A 106 -24.51 0.20 11.37
CA ALA A 106 -24.87 -0.13 12.76
C ALA A 106 -24.11 -1.37 13.30
N THR A 107 -23.62 -2.21 12.42
CA THR A 107 -22.84 -3.42 12.74
C THR A 107 -21.37 -3.30 12.40
N ILE A 108 -20.79 -2.09 12.41
CA ILE A 108 -19.38 -1.83 12.08
C ILE A 108 -18.37 -2.41 13.10
N LYS A 109 -18.82 -2.71 14.32
CA LYS A 109 -17.94 -3.12 15.42
C LYS A 109 -16.95 -4.24 15.07
N PRO A 110 -17.32 -5.35 14.41
CA PRO A 110 -16.37 -6.41 14.03
C PRO A 110 -15.24 -5.91 13.12
N VAL A 111 -15.53 -4.95 12.23
CA VAL A 111 -14.51 -4.34 11.35
C VAL A 111 -13.55 -3.48 12.16
N VAL A 112 -14.09 -2.65 13.09
CA VAL A 112 -13.26 -1.82 13.98
C VAL A 112 -12.36 -2.69 14.86
N ASP A 113 -12.92 -3.70 15.51
CA ASP A 113 -12.19 -4.59 16.42
C ASP A 113 -11.05 -5.31 15.69
N ARG A 114 -11.26 -5.69 14.43
CA ARG A 114 -10.27 -6.45 13.65
C ARG A 114 -9.17 -5.58 13.05
N TYR A 115 -9.50 -4.38 12.55
CA TYR A 115 -8.60 -3.61 11.69
C TYR A 115 -8.06 -2.31 12.33
N ALA A 116 -8.76 -1.69 13.30
CA ALA A 116 -8.39 -0.36 13.79
C ALA A 116 -6.96 -0.30 14.34
N ASN A 117 -6.61 -1.21 15.25
CA ASN A 117 -5.29 -1.23 15.88
C ASN A 117 -4.20 -1.57 14.86
N ARG A 118 -4.46 -2.54 13.97
CA ARG A 118 -3.48 -2.94 12.96
C ARG A 118 -3.22 -1.81 11.96
N CYS A 119 -4.24 -1.14 11.49
CA CYS A 119 -4.09 -0.01 10.58
C CYS A 119 -3.39 1.18 11.24
N LYS A 120 -3.63 1.44 12.53
CA LYS A 120 -2.88 2.42 13.29
C LYS A 120 -1.40 2.06 13.35
N GLU A 121 -1.07 0.80 13.61
CA GLU A 121 0.30 0.31 13.69
C GLU A 121 1.04 0.42 12.35
N VAL A 122 0.44 -0.03 11.26
CA VAL A 122 1.00 0.08 9.90
C VAL A 122 1.24 1.55 9.52
N LEU A 123 0.37 2.47 9.93
CA LEU A 123 0.52 3.90 9.63
C LEU A 123 1.63 4.56 10.45
N LEU A 124 1.74 4.24 11.72
CA LEU A 124 2.67 4.90 12.64
C LEU A 124 4.05 4.22 12.70
N HIS A 125 4.08 2.90 12.43
CA HIS A 125 5.26 2.06 12.66
C HIS A 125 5.50 1.09 11.50
N GLN A 126 5.41 1.57 10.25
CA GLN A 126 5.54 0.74 9.04
C GLN A 126 6.85 -0.08 9.03
N ASP A 127 7.95 0.49 9.49
CA ASP A 127 9.25 -0.20 9.56
C ASP A 127 9.23 -1.38 10.54
N ALA A 128 8.54 -1.23 11.68
CA ALA A 128 8.37 -2.32 12.64
C ALA A 128 7.51 -3.44 12.06
N VAL A 129 6.46 -3.09 11.31
CA VAL A 129 5.62 -4.07 10.60
C VAL A 129 6.43 -4.79 9.52
N LEU A 130 7.30 -4.09 8.79
CA LEU A 130 8.21 -4.73 7.83
C LEU A 130 9.15 -5.72 8.51
N GLN A 131 9.73 -5.37 9.66
CA GLN A 131 10.58 -6.28 10.43
C GLN A 131 9.82 -7.52 10.92
N GLU A 132 8.55 -7.36 11.32
CA GLU A 132 7.68 -8.48 11.66
C GLU A 132 7.55 -9.47 10.49
N TYR A 133 7.34 -8.98 9.27
CA TYR A 133 7.28 -9.82 8.07
C TYR A 133 8.61 -10.46 7.71
N LEU A 134 9.72 -9.75 7.91
CA LEU A 134 11.07 -10.29 7.68
C LEU A 134 11.45 -11.41 8.67
N ASN A 135 10.82 -11.45 9.84
CA ASN A 135 11.09 -12.44 10.88
C ASN A 135 10.18 -13.68 10.81
N ARG A 136 9.24 -13.72 9.88
CA ARG A 136 8.39 -14.88 9.58
C ARG A 136 9.07 -15.82 8.58
#